data_26af8c6b0bad6131299ea0958d31fc4e
#
_entry.id   26af8c6b0bad6131299ea0958d31fc4e
#
_cell.length_a   1.000
_cell.length_b   1.000
_cell.length_c   1.000
_cell.angle_alpha   90.00
_cell.angle_beta   90.00
_cell.angle_gamma   90.00
#
_symmetry.space_group_name_H-M   'P 1'
#
loop_
_entity.id
_entity.type
_entity.pdbx_description
1 polymer ?
#
loop_
_entity_poly.entity_id
_entity_poly.type
_entity_poly.pdbx_seq_one_letter_code
_entity_poly.pdbx_strand_id
1 'polypeptide(L)'
;MKRLISYIPDFITSMNLLCGVIGVVFAFKCRFDMAFYFMLAAAVFDFLDGFVARLLGAYSDLGKELDSLSDVVSFGVLPSVMLYSLMKTFMFGESLVCWVPLLIAVFSGIRLAKFNVDTRQHSSFLGLPTPACALLCASLSYFVCATPDTFLSVWVAGPIFVPVLSVVLCFLLVCDLPMFSFKFSKEDTRTLKLKRLTYILLLVVVAVVCICLSLNWSLIVMLAIVLYLFKNVVYYFAKI
;
A
#
# COMPACT_ATOMS: atom_id res chain seq x y z
N MET A 1 17.50 -22.59 -22.95
CA MET A 1 16.92 -21.24 -23.11
C MET A 1 15.71 -21.01 -22.21
N LYS A 2 14.67 -21.87 -22.14
CA LYS A 2 13.47 -21.62 -21.27
C LYS A 2 13.82 -21.41 -19.79
N ARG A 3 14.79 -22.15 -19.23
CA ARG A 3 15.24 -21.96 -17.83
C ARG A 3 15.91 -20.61 -17.56
N LEU A 4 16.66 -20.04 -18.52
CA LEU A 4 17.27 -18.72 -18.34
C LEU A 4 16.23 -17.59 -18.39
N ILE A 5 15.18 -17.76 -19.19
CA ILE A 5 14.11 -16.76 -19.35
C ILE A 5 13.26 -16.66 -18.06
N SER A 6 13.09 -17.78 -17.32
CA SER A 6 12.34 -17.74 -16.04
C SER A 6 13.04 -16.98 -14.92
N TYR A 7 14.37 -16.80 -14.98
CA TYR A 7 15.10 -16.00 -13.99
C TYR A 7 14.93 -14.48 -14.16
N ILE A 8 14.43 -14.00 -15.30
CA ILE A 8 14.24 -12.56 -15.54
C ILE A 8 13.16 -11.97 -14.59
N PRO A 9 11.94 -12.55 -14.49
CA PRO A 9 10.97 -12.09 -13.50
C PRO A 9 11.51 -12.21 -12.07
N ASP A 10 12.14 -13.34 -11.71
CA ASP A 10 12.68 -13.57 -10.36
C ASP A 10 13.73 -12.52 -9.97
N PHE A 11 14.54 -12.06 -10.94
CA PHE A 11 15.49 -10.97 -10.73
C PHE A 11 14.78 -9.63 -10.47
N ILE A 12 13.70 -9.33 -11.20
CA ILE A 12 12.91 -8.11 -11.02
C ILE A 12 12.24 -8.13 -9.64
N THR A 13 11.67 -9.27 -9.22
CA THR A 13 11.12 -9.46 -7.88
C THR A 13 12.18 -9.27 -6.79
N SER A 14 13.43 -9.72 -7.05
CA SER A 14 14.55 -9.48 -6.13
C SER A 14 14.88 -7.98 -6.01
N MET A 15 14.69 -7.19 -7.07
CA MET A 15 14.83 -5.73 -7.01
C MET A 15 13.72 -5.07 -6.20
N ASN A 16 12.47 -5.57 -6.27
CA ASN A 16 11.39 -5.16 -5.36
C ASN A 16 11.83 -5.37 -3.90
N LEU A 17 12.28 -6.58 -3.55
CA LEU A 17 12.75 -6.91 -2.20
C LEU A 17 13.90 -5.99 -1.76
N LEU A 18 14.90 -5.78 -2.61
CA LEU A 18 16.05 -4.93 -2.31
C LEU A 18 15.61 -3.48 -2.04
N CYS A 19 14.72 -2.93 -2.85
CA CYS A 19 14.14 -1.60 -2.63
C CYS A 19 13.40 -1.53 -1.28
N GLY A 20 12.62 -2.56 -0.93
CA GLY A 20 11.95 -2.66 0.36
C GLY A 20 12.92 -2.62 1.53
N VAL A 21 14.00 -3.42 1.48
CA VAL A 21 15.04 -3.46 2.52
C VAL A 21 15.77 -2.12 2.65
N ILE A 22 16.16 -1.51 1.54
CA ILE A 22 16.80 -0.17 1.55
C ILE A 22 15.85 0.87 2.13
N GLY A 23 14.58 0.83 1.75
CA GLY A 23 13.54 1.70 2.30
C GLY A 23 13.42 1.58 3.82
N VAL A 24 13.46 0.36 4.38
CA VAL A 24 13.45 0.12 5.84
C VAL A 24 14.65 0.79 6.52
N VAL A 25 15.84 0.70 5.93
CA VAL A 25 17.05 1.37 6.46
C VAL A 25 16.84 2.90 6.50
N PHE A 26 16.26 3.49 5.46
CA PHE A 26 15.95 4.92 5.44
C PHE A 26 14.84 5.30 6.44
N ALA A 27 13.84 4.45 6.62
CA ALA A 27 12.77 4.66 7.60
C ALA A 27 13.33 4.72 9.04
N PHE A 28 14.26 3.85 9.41
CA PHE A 28 14.94 3.92 10.71
C PHE A 28 15.82 5.17 10.88
N LYS A 29 16.32 5.72 9.78
CA LYS A 29 17.06 7.01 9.78
C LYS A 29 16.14 8.24 9.75
N CYS A 30 14.82 8.04 9.86
CA CYS A 30 13.78 9.08 9.75
C CYS A 30 13.84 9.87 8.42
N ARG A 31 14.42 9.27 7.36
CA ARG A 31 14.43 9.80 6.00
C ARG A 31 13.21 9.28 5.26
N PHE A 32 12.04 9.78 5.65
CA PHE A 32 10.75 9.31 5.10
C PHE A 32 10.58 9.64 3.62
N ASP A 33 11.25 10.68 3.13
CA ASP A 33 11.37 11.01 1.72
C ASP A 33 11.95 9.84 0.91
N MET A 34 13.15 9.40 1.29
CA MET A 34 13.84 8.30 0.63
C MET A 34 13.10 6.97 0.83
N ALA A 35 12.61 6.70 2.04
CA ALA A 35 11.83 5.49 2.32
C ALA A 35 10.61 5.39 1.39
N PHE A 36 9.89 6.51 1.18
CA PHE A 36 8.74 6.56 0.28
C PHE A 36 9.14 6.36 -1.19
N TYR A 37 10.22 6.98 -1.66
CA TYR A 37 10.70 6.78 -3.04
C TYR A 37 11.12 5.33 -3.28
N PHE A 38 11.82 4.68 -2.33
CA PHE A 38 12.17 3.27 -2.45
C PHE A 38 10.94 2.36 -2.42
N MET A 39 9.90 2.70 -1.66
CA MET A 39 8.64 1.97 -1.70
C MET A 39 7.93 2.12 -3.05
N LEU A 40 7.93 3.31 -3.65
CA LEU A 40 7.39 3.51 -5.00
C LEU A 40 8.18 2.73 -6.05
N ALA A 41 9.51 2.69 -5.92
CA ALA A 41 10.36 1.87 -6.79
C ALA A 41 10.03 0.38 -6.63
N ALA A 42 9.85 -0.09 -5.39
CA ALA A 42 9.42 -1.45 -5.11
C ALA A 42 8.08 -1.78 -5.78
N ALA A 43 7.09 -0.87 -5.71
CA ALA A 43 5.79 -1.05 -6.38
C ALA A 43 5.90 -1.08 -7.92
N VAL A 44 6.85 -0.37 -8.49
CA VAL A 44 7.14 -0.45 -9.93
C VAL A 44 7.74 -1.81 -10.29
N PHE A 45 8.68 -2.31 -9.51
CA PHE A 45 9.30 -3.63 -9.74
C PHE A 45 8.29 -4.77 -9.56
N ASP A 46 7.41 -4.72 -8.56
CA ASP A 46 6.29 -5.64 -8.35
C ASP A 46 5.35 -5.70 -9.57
N PHE A 47 4.98 -4.53 -10.09
CA PHE A 47 4.17 -4.48 -11.31
C PHE A 47 4.91 -5.08 -12.52
N LEU A 48 6.20 -4.77 -12.66
CA LEU A 48 7.02 -5.19 -13.80
C LEU A 48 7.27 -6.70 -13.81
N ASP A 49 7.52 -7.34 -12.65
CA ASP A 49 7.79 -8.78 -12.61
C ASP A 49 6.55 -9.58 -13.04
N GLY A 50 5.36 -9.24 -12.56
CA GLY A 50 4.12 -9.86 -13.00
C GLY A 50 3.78 -9.55 -14.47
N PHE A 51 4.15 -8.38 -14.98
CA PHE A 51 4.00 -8.05 -16.39
C PHE A 51 4.94 -8.86 -17.27
N VAL A 52 6.24 -8.93 -16.91
CA VAL A 52 7.27 -9.67 -17.66
C VAL A 52 7.04 -11.17 -17.59
N ALA A 53 6.63 -11.70 -16.43
CA ALA A 53 6.26 -13.12 -16.31
C ALA A 53 5.15 -13.53 -17.27
N ARG A 54 4.13 -12.67 -17.41
CA ARG A 54 3.03 -12.88 -18.37
C ARG A 54 3.49 -12.78 -19.81
N LEU A 55 4.29 -11.79 -20.14
CA LEU A 55 4.80 -11.54 -21.50
C LEU A 55 5.68 -12.69 -21.99
N LEU A 56 6.52 -13.23 -21.12
CA LEU A 56 7.48 -14.30 -21.44
C LEU A 56 6.89 -15.72 -21.26
N GLY A 57 5.67 -15.83 -20.68
CA GLY A 57 5.11 -17.13 -20.28
C GLY A 57 5.98 -17.87 -19.26
N ALA A 58 6.73 -17.13 -18.43
CA ALA A 58 7.76 -17.61 -17.53
C ALA A 58 7.27 -17.63 -16.07
N TYR A 59 6.28 -18.48 -15.82
CA TYR A 59 5.80 -18.69 -14.44
C TYR A 59 6.64 -19.74 -13.74
N SER A 60 7.05 -19.47 -12.50
CA SER A 60 7.75 -20.41 -11.63
C SER A 60 7.12 -20.42 -10.23
N ASP A 61 7.11 -21.59 -9.57
CA ASP A 61 6.66 -21.69 -8.18
C ASP A 61 7.56 -20.86 -7.26
N LEU A 62 8.86 -20.85 -7.53
CA LEU A 62 9.84 -20.04 -6.81
C LEU A 62 9.52 -18.54 -6.95
N GLY A 63 9.23 -18.07 -8.17
CA GLY A 63 8.88 -16.67 -8.42
C GLY A 63 7.64 -16.23 -7.66
N LYS A 64 6.61 -17.08 -7.60
CA LYS A 64 5.38 -16.79 -6.85
C LYS A 64 5.63 -16.65 -5.34
N GLU A 65 6.46 -17.53 -4.76
CA GLU A 65 6.79 -17.44 -3.34
C GLU A 65 7.71 -16.24 -3.05
N LEU A 66 8.68 -15.97 -3.93
CA LEU A 66 9.57 -14.81 -3.83
C LEU A 66 8.79 -13.49 -3.91
N ASP A 67 7.80 -13.39 -4.80
CA ASP A 67 6.89 -12.25 -4.94
C ASP A 67 6.15 -11.98 -3.62
N SER A 68 5.53 -13.02 -3.05
CA SER A 68 4.83 -12.90 -1.77
C SER A 68 5.75 -12.46 -0.62
N LEU A 69 6.99 -12.98 -0.55
CA LEU A 69 7.98 -12.60 0.46
C LEU A 69 8.46 -11.15 0.26
N SER A 70 8.69 -10.75 -0.99
CA SER A 70 9.07 -9.38 -1.35
C SER A 70 7.99 -8.38 -0.94
N ASP A 71 6.73 -8.71 -1.21
CA ASP A 71 5.58 -7.89 -0.86
C ASP A 71 5.42 -7.71 0.65
N VAL A 72 5.67 -8.76 1.45
CA VAL A 72 5.67 -8.62 2.92
C VAL A 72 6.69 -7.59 3.37
N VAL A 73 7.88 -7.57 2.78
CA VAL A 73 8.94 -6.62 3.16
C VAL A 73 8.61 -5.21 2.65
N SER A 74 8.29 -5.08 1.37
CA SER A 74 8.13 -3.78 0.70
C SER A 74 6.82 -3.08 1.08
N PHE A 75 5.73 -3.85 1.27
CA PHE A 75 4.38 -3.31 1.53
C PHE A 75 3.83 -3.67 2.91
N GLY A 76 4.53 -4.49 3.68
CA GLY A 76 4.18 -4.78 5.08
C GLY A 76 5.17 -4.15 6.05
N VAL A 77 6.44 -4.58 6.01
CA VAL A 77 7.48 -4.16 6.98
C VAL A 77 7.85 -2.69 6.79
N LEU A 78 8.16 -2.27 5.57
CA LEU A 78 8.61 -0.89 5.31
C LEU A 78 7.61 0.16 5.80
N PRO A 79 6.31 0.15 5.41
CA PRO A 79 5.36 1.16 5.88
C PRO A 79 5.09 1.08 7.39
N SER A 80 5.14 -0.10 7.98
CA SER A 80 4.98 -0.26 9.43
C SER A 80 6.15 0.35 10.21
N VAL A 81 7.39 0.19 9.71
CA VAL A 81 8.58 0.81 10.28
C VAL A 81 8.57 2.33 10.07
N MET A 82 8.06 2.83 8.94
CA MET A 82 7.89 4.27 8.73
C MET A 82 6.98 4.88 9.80
N LEU A 83 5.82 4.29 10.08
CA LEU A 83 4.91 4.76 11.12
C LEU A 83 5.51 4.62 12.53
N TYR A 84 6.20 3.50 12.82
CA TYR A 84 6.92 3.31 14.08
C TYR A 84 7.95 4.41 14.29
N SER A 85 8.80 4.67 13.30
CA SER A 85 9.86 5.69 13.37
C SER A 85 9.27 7.09 13.47
N LEU A 86 8.15 7.36 12.78
CA LEU A 86 7.41 8.62 12.88
C LEU A 86 6.94 8.86 14.31
N MET A 87 6.27 7.88 14.92
CA MET A 87 5.81 8.00 16.31
C MET A 87 6.98 8.21 17.28
N LYS A 88 8.08 7.45 17.10
CA LYS A 88 9.27 7.59 17.95
C LYS A 88 9.88 8.98 17.88
N THR A 89 9.83 9.63 16.71
CA THR A 89 10.35 11.00 16.51
C THR A 89 9.52 12.03 17.27
N PHE A 90 8.18 11.89 17.30
CA PHE A 90 7.30 12.89 17.92
C PHE A 90 6.99 12.64 19.40
N MET A 91 7.11 11.41 19.88
CA MET A 91 6.71 11.06 21.26
C MET A 91 7.84 11.19 22.32
N PHE A 92 9.02 11.68 21.97
CA PHE A 92 10.13 11.90 22.90
C PHE A 92 10.37 10.75 23.91
N GLY A 93 10.25 9.50 23.46
CA GLY A 93 10.46 8.33 24.32
C GLY A 93 9.97 7.00 23.76
N GLU A 94 10.33 5.92 24.43
CA GLU A 94 9.89 4.56 24.09
C GLU A 94 8.59 4.22 24.83
N SER A 95 7.47 4.64 24.27
CA SER A 95 6.16 4.15 24.72
C SER A 95 5.80 2.84 24.02
N LEU A 96 5.18 1.89 24.73
CA LEU A 96 4.66 0.66 24.13
C LEU A 96 3.70 0.90 22.99
N VAL A 97 3.02 2.05 22.97
CA VAL A 97 2.10 2.45 21.92
C VAL A 97 2.80 2.64 20.57
N CYS A 98 4.10 2.99 20.57
CA CYS A 98 4.88 3.12 19.33
C CYS A 98 5.05 1.79 18.59
N TRP A 99 4.89 0.65 19.24
CA TRP A 99 5.01 -0.67 18.62
C TRP A 99 3.75 -1.11 17.87
N VAL A 100 2.61 -0.48 18.13
CA VAL A 100 1.32 -0.84 17.50
C VAL A 100 1.37 -0.83 15.97
N PRO A 101 1.99 0.14 15.29
CA PRO A 101 2.11 0.13 13.82
C PRO A 101 2.81 -1.10 13.25
N LEU A 102 3.69 -1.76 14.00
CA LEU A 102 4.38 -2.97 13.54
C LEU A 102 3.42 -4.15 13.31
N LEU A 103 2.22 -4.12 13.89
CA LEU A 103 1.17 -5.09 13.61
C LEU A 103 0.77 -5.09 12.14
N ILE A 104 0.90 -3.95 11.43
CA ILE A 104 0.60 -3.87 10.00
C ILE A 104 1.44 -4.87 9.21
N ALA A 105 2.72 -5.06 9.56
CA ALA A 105 3.58 -6.05 8.91
C ALA A 105 3.04 -7.48 9.10
N VAL A 106 2.61 -7.81 10.32
CA VAL A 106 2.06 -9.13 10.66
C VAL A 106 0.76 -9.38 9.88
N PHE A 107 -0.16 -8.41 9.92
CA PHE A 107 -1.45 -8.54 9.23
C PHE A 107 -1.31 -8.51 7.71
N SER A 108 -0.31 -7.82 7.16
CA SER A 108 0.05 -7.89 5.74
C SER A 108 0.51 -9.30 5.36
N GLY A 109 1.36 -9.93 6.17
CA GLY A 109 1.78 -11.33 5.96
C GLY A 109 0.60 -12.30 6.02
N ILE A 110 -0.28 -12.18 7.03
CA ILE A 110 -1.49 -13.01 7.16
C ILE A 110 -2.39 -12.83 5.92
N ARG A 111 -2.58 -11.58 5.45
CA ARG A 111 -3.38 -11.30 4.25
C ARG A 111 -2.81 -11.97 3.01
N LEU A 112 -1.51 -11.85 2.76
CA LEU A 112 -0.85 -12.46 1.60
C LEU A 112 -0.92 -13.99 1.66
N ALA A 113 -0.71 -14.57 2.84
CA ALA A 113 -0.89 -16.01 3.05
C ALA A 113 -2.34 -16.46 2.78
N LYS A 114 -3.34 -15.72 3.30
CA LYS A 114 -4.77 -15.97 3.03
C LYS A 114 -5.07 -15.88 1.54
N PHE A 115 -4.52 -14.86 0.85
CA PHE A 115 -4.70 -14.67 -0.58
C PHE A 115 -4.15 -15.84 -1.40
N ASN A 116 -2.99 -16.37 -1.06
CA ASN A 116 -2.36 -17.48 -1.78
C ASN A 116 -3.12 -18.81 -1.65
N VAL A 117 -3.87 -18.99 -0.56
CA VAL A 117 -4.63 -20.23 -0.28
C VAL A 117 -6.10 -20.13 -0.69
N ASP A 118 -6.68 -18.92 -0.76
CA ASP A 118 -8.11 -18.71 -1.02
C ASP A 118 -8.44 -18.79 -2.51
N THR A 119 -9.16 -19.86 -2.89
CA THR A 119 -9.60 -20.11 -4.27
C THR A 119 -10.79 -19.25 -4.72
N ARG A 120 -11.44 -18.50 -3.80
CA ARG A 120 -12.63 -17.69 -4.08
C ARG A 120 -12.31 -16.34 -4.76
N GLN A 121 -11.06 -15.94 -4.78
CA GLN A 121 -10.63 -14.57 -5.20
C GLN A 121 -10.38 -14.42 -6.71
N HIS A 122 -11.11 -15.15 -7.55
CA HIS A 122 -10.95 -15.04 -9.01
C HIS A 122 -11.53 -13.75 -9.63
N SER A 123 -12.54 -13.13 -9.01
CA SER A 123 -13.28 -12.00 -9.60
C SER A 123 -13.27 -10.70 -8.78
N SER A 124 -13.02 -10.75 -7.47
CA SER A 124 -12.98 -9.57 -6.59
C SER A 124 -11.92 -9.74 -5.50
N PHE A 125 -11.28 -8.65 -5.13
CA PHE A 125 -10.38 -8.65 -3.96
C PHE A 125 -11.21 -8.59 -2.68
N LEU A 126 -10.86 -9.43 -1.71
CA LEU A 126 -11.39 -9.38 -0.34
C LEU A 126 -10.37 -8.64 0.55
N GLY A 127 -10.82 -7.62 1.25
CA GLY A 127 -10.01 -6.79 2.11
C GLY A 127 -9.11 -5.77 1.39
N LEU A 128 -8.46 -4.90 2.17
CA LEU A 128 -7.57 -3.85 1.67
C LEU A 128 -6.33 -4.45 0.99
N PRO A 129 -6.00 -4.08 -0.27
CA PRO A 129 -4.75 -4.48 -0.90
C PRO A 129 -3.52 -4.00 -0.12
N THR A 130 -2.53 -4.88 0.09
CA THR A 130 -1.28 -4.54 0.82
C THR A 130 -0.56 -3.32 0.23
N PRO A 131 -0.42 -3.16 -1.10
CA PRO A 131 0.20 -1.96 -1.66
C PRO A 131 -0.60 -0.68 -1.37
N ALA A 132 -1.94 -0.75 -1.32
CA ALA A 132 -2.75 0.42 -0.97
C ALA A 132 -2.58 0.83 0.50
N CYS A 133 -2.54 -0.14 1.42
CA CYS A 133 -2.21 0.11 2.83
C CYS A 133 -0.82 0.75 2.97
N ALA A 134 0.17 0.20 2.27
CA ALA A 134 1.55 0.70 2.27
C ALA A 134 1.64 2.15 1.78
N LEU A 135 1.01 2.45 0.65
CA LEU A 135 0.98 3.80 0.08
C LEU A 135 0.33 4.81 1.04
N LEU A 136 -0.74 4.42 1.73
CA LEU A 136 -1.38 5.28 2.73
C LEU A 136 -0.42 5.59 3.89
N CYS A 137 0.19 4.58 4.48
CA CYS A 137 1.10 4.73 5.61
C CYS A 137 2.34 5.57 5.24
N ALA A 138 2.93 5.29 4.08
CA ALA A 138 4.14 5.95 3.64
C ALA A 138 3.88 7.40 3.18
N SER A 139 2.79 7.66 2.46
CA SER A 139 2.41 9.02 2.08
C SER A 139 2.08 9.88 3.29
N LEU A 140 1.43 9.31 4.32
CA LEU A 140 1.17 9.96 5.59
C LEU A 140 2.49 10.32 6.31
N SER A 141 3.40 9.36 6.44
CA SER A 141 4.70 9.57 7.11
C SER A 141 5.53 10.64 6.41
N TYR A 142 5.55 10.61 5.07
CA TYR A 142 6.24 11.62 4.28
C TYR A 142 5.58 13.00 4.43
N PHE A 143 4.25 13.08 4.34
CA PHE A 143 3.51 14.33 4.46
C PHE A 143 3.77 15.03 5.78
N VAL A 144 3.66 14.30 6.90
CA VAL A 144 3.86 14.85 8.25
C VAL A 144 5.27 15.42 8.43
N CYS A 145 6.27 14.73 7.86
CA CYS A 145 7.66 15.19 7.96
C CYS A 145 7.95 16.39 7.04
N ALA A 146 7.32 16.42 5.86
CA ALA A 146 7.50 17.51 4.88
C ALA A 146 6.75 18.79 5.25
N THR A 147 5.68 18.69 6.04
CA THR A 147 4.81 19.83 6.42
C THR A 147 4.43 19.77 7.90
N PRO A 148 5.41 19.95 8.84
CA PRO A 148 5.18 19.74 10.27
C PRO A 148 4.18 20.73 10.88
N ASP A 149 4.06 21.94 10.33
CA ASP A 149 3.23 23.02 10.85
C ASP A 149 1.74 22.93 10.45
N THR A 150 1.36 21.90 9.68
CA THR A 150 -0.05 21.74 9.29
C THR A 150 -0.88 21.13 10.42
N PHE A 151 -2.16 21.53 10.50
CA PHE A 151 -3.11 20.97 11.46
C PHE A 151 -3.13 19.43 11.44
N LEU A 152 -3.08 18.83 10.24
CA LEU A 152 -3.04 17.38 10.08
C LEU A 152 -1.77 16.78 10.69
N SER A 153 -0.61 17.40 10.47
CA SER A 153 0.65 16.91 11.01
C SER A 153 0.69 16.96 12.53
N VAL A 154 0.17 18.04 13.13
CA VAL A 154 0.03 18.15 14.58
C VAL A 154 -0.90 17.07 15.15
N TRP A 155 -1.99 16.79 14.46
CA TRP A 155 -2.93 15.75 14.88
C TRP A 155 -2.34 14.34 14.78
N VAL A 156 -1.64 14.06 13.68
CA VAL A 156 -0.97 12.76 13.44
C VAL A 156 0.21 12.55 14.40
N ALA A 157 0.91 13.63 14.75
CA ALA A 157 1.98 13.59 15.75
C ALA A 157 1.48 13.23 17.17
N GLY A 158 0.18 13.29 17.41
CA GLY A 158 -0.42 12.88 18.68
C GLY A 158 -0.32 11.37 18.91
N PRO A 159 -0.34 10.93 20.20
CA PRO A 159 -0.12 9.52 20.57
C PRO A 159 -1.26 8.57 20.17
N ILE A 160 -2.40 9.08 19.76
CA ILE A 160 -3.62 8.29 19.56
C ILE A 160 -3.86 7.98 18.08
N PHE A 161 -3.61 8.93 17.19
CA PHE A 161 -4.03 8.83 15.79
C PHE A 161 -3.36 7.65 15.05
N VAL A 162 -2.03 7.55 15.09
CA VAL A 162 -1.29 6.50 14.37
C VAL A 162 -1.60 5.09 14.88
N PRO A 163 -1.65 4.83 16.20
CA PRO A 163 -2.06 3.53 16.72
C PRO A 163 -3.50 3.13 16.33
N VAL A 164 -4.45 4.05 16.44
CA VAL A 164 -5.83 3.79 16.03
C VAL A 164 -5.92 3.50 14.55
N LEU A 165 -5.27 4.32 13.71
CA LEU A 165 -5.17 4.08 12.27
C LEU A 165 -4.57 2.70 11.97
N SER A 166 -3.50 2.32 12.67
CA SER A 166 -2.82 1.02 12.48
C SER A 166 -3.75 -0.14 12.78
N VAL A 167 -4.50 -0.08 13.88
CA VAL A 167 -5.49 -1.12 14.24
C VAL A 167 -6.61 -1.21 13.19
N VAL A 168 -7.12 -0.07 12.73
CA VAL A 168 -8.14 -0.03 11.67
C VAL A 168 -7.60 -0.63 10.38
N LEU A 169 -6.37 -0.30 9.98
CA LEU A 169 -5.73 -0.88 8.79
C LEU A 169 -5.51 -2.38 8.93
N CYS A 170 -5.08 -2.86 10.09
CA CYS A 170 -4.95 -4.31 10.37
C CYS A 170 -6.29 -5.03 10.18
N PHE A 171 -7.38 -4.46 10.70
CA PHE A 171 -8.72 -5.02 10.50
C PHE A 171 -9.11 -5.02 9.02
N LEU A 172 -8.89 -3.92 8.29
CA LEU A 172 -9.21 -3.80 6.86
C LEU A 172 -8.41 -4.73 5.98
N LEU A 173 -7.17 -5.06 6.35
CA LEU A 173 -6.32 -6.00 5.60
C LEU A 173 -6.89 -7.43 5.60
N VAL A 174 -7.52 -7.86 6.69
CA VAL A 174 -7.97 -9.26 6.87
C VAL A 174 -9.48 -9.43 6.72
N CYS A 175 -10.25 -8.32 6.73
CA CYS A 175 -11.70 -8.37 6.56
C CYS A 175 -12.11 -8.90 5.17
N ASP A 176 -13.30 -9.50 5.10
CA ASP A 176 -13.84 -10.02 3.84
C ASP A 176 -14.69 -8.97 3.08
N LEU A 177 -14.35 -7.68 3.21
CA LEU A 177 -15.02 -6.62 2.48
C LEU A 177 -14.66 -6.71 0.98
N PRO A 178 -15.64 -6.83 0.08
CA PRO A 178 -15.38 -6.85 -1.35
C PRO A 178 -14.91 -5.46 -1.81
N MET A 179 -13.68 -5.41 -2.31
CA MET A 179 -13.10 -4.19 -2.86
C MET A 179 -13.11 -4.25 -4.39
N PHE A 180 -13.53 -3.15 -5.04
CA PHE A 180 -13.51 -3.14 -6.49
C PHE A 180 -12.08 -3.17 -7.03
N SER A 181 -11.85 -4.02 -8.02
CA SER A 181 -10.56 -4.14 -8.70
C SER A 181 -10.46 -3.15 -9.86
N PHE A 182 -9.26 -2.58 -10.07
CA PHE A 182 -8.95 -1.79 -11.28
C PHE A 182 -8.70 -2.66 -12.52
N LYS A 183 -8.75 -4.00 -12.38
CA LYS A 183 -8.55 -4.91 -13.50
C LYS A 183 -9.71 -4.80 -14.49
N PHE A 184 -9.42 -4.36 -15.71
CA PHE A 184 -10.42 -4.28 -16.77
C PHE A 184 -10.69 -5.67 -17.34
N SER A 185 -11.96 -6.12 -17.29
CA SER A 185 -12.43 -7.31 -17.98
C SER A 185 -13.42 -6.94 -19.08
N LYS A 186 -13.48 -7.75 -20.15
CA LYS A 186 -14.50 -7.57 -21.22
C LYS A 186 -15.92 -7.78 -20.70
N GLU A 187 -16.07 -8.52 -19.60
CA GLU A 187 -17.35 -8.85 -18.95
C GLU A 187 -17.78 -7.85 -17.88
N ASP A 188 -17.08 -6.71 -17.74
CA ASP A 188 -17.40 -5.72 -16.71
C ASP A 188 -18.81 -5.17 -16.88
N THR A 189 -19.61 -5.31 -15.84
CA THR A 189 -20.97 -4.74 -15.74
C THR A 189 -20.90 -3.20 -15.86
N ARG A 190 -21.96 -2.59 -16.43
CA ARG A 190 -22.09 -1.13 -16.56
C ARG A 190 -21.88 -0.39 -15.22
N THR A 191 -22.35 -1.00 -14.14
CA THR A 191 -22.17 -0.49 -12.77
C THR A 191 -20.71 -0.43 -12.34
N LEU A 192 -19.90 -1.45 -12.65
CA LEU A 192 -18.45 -1.47 -12.34
C LEU A 192 -17.69 -0.40 -13.14
N LYS A 193 -18.02 -0.23 -14.42
CA LYS A 193 -17.44 0.83 -15.25
C LYS A 193 -17.75 2.20 -14.70
N LEU A 194 -18.99 2.44 -14.26
CA LEU A 194 -19.41 3.70 -13.65
C LEU A 194 -18.69 3.94 -12.31
N LYS A 195 -18.54 2.90 -11.47
CA LYS A 195 -17.80 2.98 -10.21
C LYS A 195 -16.34 3.40 -10.43
N ARG A 196 -15.67 2.85 -11.44
CA ARG A 196 -14.29 3.23 -11.79
C ARG A 196 -14.21 4.65 -12.34
N LEU A 197 -15.11 5.00 -13.27
CA LEU A 197 -15.13 6.33 -13.86
C LEU A 197 -15.34 7.42 -12.82
N THR A 198 -16.32 7.24 -11.92
CA THR A 198 -16.57 8.21 -10.83
C THR A 198 -15.40 8.31 -9.84
N TYR A 199 -14.66 7.22 -9.62
CA TYR A 199 -13.44 7.27 -8.79
C TYR A 199 -12.33 8.08 -9.49
N ILE A 200 -12.08 7.80 -10.78
CA ILE A 200 -11.07 8.53 -11.56
C ILE A 200 -11.41 10.02 -11.62
N LEU A 201 -12.67 10.37 -11.88
CA LEU A 201 -13.11 11.76 -11.89
C LEU A 201 -12.85 12.46 -10.54
N LEU A 202 -13.21 11.81 -9.43
CA LEU A 202 -12.97 12.33 -8.09
C LEU A 202 -11.48 12.50 -7.79
N LEU A 203 -10.66 11.55 -8.23
CA LEU A 203 -9.20 11.60 -8.07
C LEU A 203 -8.60 12.78 -8.86
N VAL A 204 -9.07 13.02 -10.08
CA VAL A 204 -8.65 14.18 -10.88
C VAL A 204 -9.03 15.48 -10.18
N VAL A 205 -10.24 15.59 -9.64
CA VAL A 205 -10.67 16.78 -8.89
C VAL A 205 -9.76 17.02 -7.68
N VAL A 206 -9.49 15.98 -6.88
CA VAL A 206 -8.58 16.09 -5.72
C VAL A 206 -7.18 16.52 -6.17
N ALA A 207 -6.64 15.92 -7.22
CA ALA A 207 -5.32 16.29 -7.74
C ALA A 207 -5.27 17.76 -8.18
N VAL A 208 -6.28 18.24 -8.92
CA VAL A 208 -6.37 19.64 -9.35
C VAL A 208 -6.45 20.57 -8.14
N VAL A 209 -7.28 20.27 -7.15
CA VAL A 209 -7.39 21.08 -5.92
C VAL A 209 -6.06 21.14 -5.18
N CYS A 210 -5.38 20.00 -5.00
CA CYS A 210 -4.08 19.96 -4.32
C CYS A 210 -3.02 20.77 -5.09
N ILE A 211 -3.01 20.70 -6.41
CA ILE A 211 -2.07 21.48 -7.26
C ILE A 211 -2.39 22.98 -7.16
N CYS A 212 -3.67 23.37 -7.28
CA CYS A 212 -4.08 24.77 -7.18
C CYS A 212 -3.75 25.39 -5.81
N LEU A 213 -3.82 24.60 -4.74
CA LEU A 213 -3.47 25.02 -3.38
C LEU A 213 -1.98 24.83 -3.06
N SER A 214 -1.15 24.44 -4.03
CA SER A 214 0.28 24.16 -3.87
C SER A 214 0.59 23.20 -2.70
N LEU A 215 -0.30 22.23 -2.45
CA LEU A 215 -0.15 21.26 -1.38
C LEU A 215 0.89 20.20 -1.75
N ASN A 216 1.47 19.55 -0.73
CA ASN A 216 2.43 18.48 -0.94
C ASN A 216 1.79 17.33 -1.75
N TRP A 217 2.47 16.86 -2.79
CA TRP A 217 1.99 15.79 -3.68
C TRP A 217 1.66 14.47 -2.96
N SER A 218 2.31 14.19 -1.82
CA SER A 218 2.02 12.99 -1.02
C SER A 218 0.60 13.00 -0.47
N LEU A 219 0.02 14.19 -0.25
CA LEU A 219 -1.37 14.35 0.16
C LEU A 219 -2.33 13.82 -0.93
N ILE A 220 -1.98 13.98 -2.21
CA ILE A 220 -2.79 13.45 -3.32
C ILE A 220 -2.85 11.92 -3.22
N VAL A 221 -1.71 11.27 -2.99
CA VAL A 221 -1.64 9.80 -2.83
C VAL A 221 -2.45 9.35 -1.63
N MET A 222 -2.29 10.02 -0.49
CA MET A 222 -3.02 9.73 0.74
C MET A 222 -4.55 9.85 0.53
N LEU A 223 -5.00 10.98 -0.02
CA LEU A 223 -6.43 11.22 -0.26
C LEU A 223 -7.00 10.25 -1.31
N ALA A 224 -6.23 9.88 -2.33
CA ALA A 224 -6.65 8.88 -3.31
C ALA A 224 -7.02 7.56 -2.62
N ILE A 225 -6.19 7.08 -1.70
CA ILE A 225 -6.44 5.83 -1.00
C ILE A 225 -7.58 5.94 0.02
N VAL A 226 -7.65 7.06 0.74
CA VAL A 226 -8.77 7.32 1.66
C VAL A 226 -10.10 7.33 0.89
N LEU A 227 -10.16 7.99 -0.26
CA LEU A 227 -11.35 8.00 -1.13
C LEU A 227 -11.68 6.61 -1.69
N TYR A 228 -10.66 5.82 -2.04
CA TYR A 228 -10.84 4.43 -2.46
C TYR A 228 -11.50 3.62 -1.35
N LEU A 229 -11.00 3.71 -0.12
CA LEU A 229 -11.55 3.02 1.04
C LEU A 229 -12.98 3.47 1.33
N PHE A 230 -13.20 4.79 1.43
CA PHE A 230 -14.52 5.35 1.71
C PHE A 230 -15.56 4.89 0.69
N LYS A 231 -15.21 4.92 -0.60
CA LYS A 231 -16.10 4.51 -1.66
C LYS A 231 -16.46 3.02 -1.59
N ASN A 232 -15.49 2.13 -1.30
CA ASN A 232 -15.75 0.71 -1.12
C ASN A 232 -16.68 0.43 0.07
N VAL A 233 -16.44 1.11 1.20
CA VAL A 233 -17.28 1.00 2.40
C VAL A 233 -18.71 1.47 2.10
N VAL A 234 -18.88 2.63 1.46
CA VAL A 234 -20.21 3.16 1.08
C VAL A 234 -20.96 2.18 0.16
N TYR A 235 -20.30 1.63 -0.86
CA TYR A 235 -20.93 0.66 -1.76
C TYR A 235 -21.30 -0.64 -1.05
N TYR A 236 -20.52 -1.08 -0.10
CA TYR A 236 -20.83 -2.27 0.68
C TYR A 236 -22.11 -2.07 1.52
N PHE A 237 -22.22 -0.94 2.23
CA PHE A 237 -23.39 -0.66 3.05
C PHE A 237 -24.64 -0.27 2.23
N ALA A 238 -24.46 0.41 1.10
CA ALA A 238 -25.58 0.79 0.24
C ALA A 238 -26.13 -0.40 -0.60
N LYS A 239 -25.48 -1.58 -0.54
CA LYS A 239 -25.85 -2.77 -1.34
C LYS A 239 -25.95 -2.49 -2.85
N ILE A 240 -25.19 -1.52 -3.37
CA ILE A 240 -25.20 -1.10 -4.78
C ILE A 240 -24.03 -1.71 -5.55
#